data_c2761bcc9c9b338a8926a2c95b0e8144
#
_entry.id   c2761bcc9c9b338a8926a2c95b0e8144
#
_cell.length_a   1.000
_cell.length_b   1.000
_cell.length_c   1.000
_cell.angle_alpha   90.00
_cell.angle_beta   90.00
_cell.angle_gamma   90.00
#
_symmetry.space_group_name_H-M   'P 1'
#
loop_
_entity.id
_entity.type
_entity.pdbx_description
1 polymer ?
#
loop_
_entity_poly.entity_id
_entity_poly.type
_entity_poly.pdbx_seq_one_letter_code
_entity_poly.pdbx_strand_id
1 'polypeptide(L)'
;MSSTPALFRALVDDAAVFPPGNATLPDAVRGHRAHRATTAAAVVGPLLVPAGAHRELVTTLEQEQVGETLKIGLIARPGTDATVLADALQAISPLAGVHVVGAEIGWQWDWRGLGLDEVPVALEIPRGAEHDAALVDVRTARAEGLPVLAKLRTGPTPTWPWPDEDELAAFLCVTAAAGLPFKLTGGLHHAVRGRYVVDGAPEENHGVLNVLLATASSLEGAPREEVAALLAVRDGDALAA
;
A
#
# COMPACT_ATOMS: atom_id res chain seq x y z
N MET A 1 -5.36 7.42 -28.44
CA MET A 1 -5.68 7.27 -26.99
C MET A 1 -4.55 7.94 -26.22
N SER A 2 -4.87 8.88 -25.33
CA SER A 2 -3.85 9.52 -24.48
C SER A 2 -3.24 8.47 -23.54
N SER A 3 -1.91 8.40 -23.47
CA SER A 3 -1.24 7.46 -22.55
C SER A 3 -1.48 7.92 -21.11
N THR A 4 -1.76 6.98 -20.19
CA THR A 4 -1.88 7.28 -18.76
C THR A 4 -0.58 7.95 -18.26
N PRO A 5 -0.66 9.14 -17.65
CA PRO A 5 0.52 9.80 -17.07
C PRO A 5 1.27 8.90 -16.11
N ALA A 6 2.59 9.05 -16.05
CA ALA A 6 3.45 8.20 -15.20
C ALA A 6 3.03 8.21 -13.72
N LEU A 7 2.57 9.36 -13.22
CA LEU A 7 2.05 9.56 -11.86
C LEU A 7 0.93 8.57 -11.47
N PHE A 8 0.10 8.17 -12.43
CA PHE A 8 -1.05 7.30 -12.17
C PHE A 8 -0.79 5.82 -12.49
N ARG A 9 0.39 5.45 -12.97
CA ARG A 9 0.68 4.05 -13.32
C ARG A 9 0.87 3.21 -12.08
N ALA A 10 0.08 2.12 -11.97
CA ALA A 10 0.07 1.21 -10.83
C ALA A 10 -0.06 1.98 -9.48
N LEU A 11 -0.83 3.07 -9.49
CA LEU A 11 -1.01 3.93 -8.31
C LEU A 11 -1.83 3.24 -7.22
N VAL A 12 -2.80 2.40 -7.62
CA VAL A 12 -3.76 1.79 -6.69
C VAL A 12 -3.64 0.27 -6.78
N ASP A 13 -3.21 -0.35 -5.70
CA ASP A 13 -3.18 -1.80 -5.60
C ASP A 13 -4.60 -2.36 -5.40
N ASP A 14 -4.83 -3.54 -5.95
CA ASP A 14 -6.11 -4.23 -5.81
C ASP A 14 -6.16 -5.02 -4.50
N ALA A 15 -6.86 -4.48 -3.53
CA ALA A 15 -7.01 -5.03 -2.19
C ALA A 15 -8.36 -5.72 -1.96
N ALA A 16 -9.01 -6.24 -3.00
CA ALA A 16 -10.38 -6.76 -2.97
C ALA A 16 -10.65 -7.80 -1.87
N VAL A 17 -9.63 -8.59 -1.48
CA VAL A 17 -9.75 -9.60 -0.40
C VAL A 17 -9.74 -8.99 1.01
N PHE A 18 -9.39 -7.72 1.14
CA PHE A 18 -9.35 -7.02 2.42
C PHE A 18 -10.61 -6.17 2.63
N PRO A 19 -10.96 -5.83 3.89
CA PRO A 19 -12.05 -4.90 4.13
C PRO A 19 -11.84 -3.54 3.41
N PRO A 20 -12.89 -2.93 2.88
CA PRO A 20 -14.31 -3.36 2.91
C PRO A 20 -14.70 -4.37 1.82
N GLY A 21 -13.81 -4.71 0.89
CA GLY A 21 -14.10 -5.60 -0.24
C GLY A 21 -14.49 -7.02 0.16
N ASN A 22 -13.71 -7.63 1.05
CA ASN A 22 -13.93 -8.99 1.59
C ASN A 22 -14.28 -10.05 0.53
N ALA A 23 -13.73 -9.91 -0.68
CA ALA A 23 -13.94 -10.84 -1.76
C ALA A 23 -13.27 -12.19 -1.46
N THR A 24 -13.84 -13.29 -1.95
CA THR A 24 -13.16 -14.58 -1.99
C THR A 24 -11.95 -14.51 -2.93
N LEU A 25 -10.94 -15.36 -2.74
CA LEU A 25 -9.78 -15.36 -3.65
C LEU A 25 -10.16 -15.62 -5.12
N PRO A 26 -11.05 -16.58 -5.45
CA PRO A 26 -11.51 -16.73 -6.82
C PRO A 26 -12.18 -15.48 -7.39
N ASP A 27 -13.02 -14.80 -6.61
CA ASP A 27 -13.67 -13.56 -7.07
C ASP A 27 -12.67 -12.41 -7.22
N ALA A 28 -11.71 -12.29 -6.31
CA ALA A 28 -10.65 -11.29 -6.37
C ALA A 28 -9.75 -11.48 -7.61
N VAL A 29 -9.35 -12.71 -7.90
CA VAL A 29 -8.54 -13.02 -9.10
C VAL A 29 -9.32 -12.68 -10.38
N ARG A 30 -10.59 -13.09 -10.47
CA ARG A 30 -11.45 -12.76 -11.65
C ARG A 30 -11.67 -11.26 -11.77
N GLY A 31 -11.98 -10.57 -10.66
CA GLY A 31 -12.18 -9.11 -10.63
C GLY A 31 -10.93 -8.35 -11.04
N HIS A 32 -9.77 -8.74 -10.51
CA HIS A 32 -8.48 -8.15 -10.87
C HIS A 32 -8.21 -8.27 -12.38
N ARG A 33 -8.40 -9.44 -12.97
CA ARG A 33 -8.26 -9.66 -14.42
C ARG A 33 -9.23 -8.80 -15.21
N ALA A 34 -10.48 -8.67 -14.74
CA ALA A 34 -11.46 -7.80 -15.38
C ALA A 34 -11.02 -6.33 -15.34
N HIS A 35 -10.52 -5.83 -14.20
CA HIS A 35 -9.96 -4.48 -14.09
C HIS A 35 -8.78 -4.26 -15.05
N ARG A 36 -7.88 -5.24 -15.16
CA ARG A 36 -6.72 -5.21 -16.06
C ARG A 36 -7.10 -5.23 -17.54
N ALA A 37 -8.31 -5.67 -17.89
CA ALA A 37 -8.83 -5.67 -19.25
C ALA A 37 -9.53 -4.33 -19.65
N THR A 38 -9.62 -3.37 -18.72
CA THR A 38 -10.27 -2.07 -18.94
C THR A 38 -9.27 -0.94 -19.21
N THR A 39 -9.78 0.27 -19.47
CA THR A 39 -8.97 1.49 -19.56
C THR A 39 -8.26 1.83 -18.24
N ALA A 40 -8.71 1.30 -17.10
CA ALA A 40 -8.07 1.46 -15.81
C ALA A 40 -6.82 0.57 -15.61
N ALA A 41 -6.54 -0.34 -16.54
CA ALA A 41 -5.43 -1.30 -16.43
C ALA A 41 -4.07 -0.66 -16.06
N ALA A 42 -3.81 0.54 -16.56
CA ALA A 42 -2.56 1.23 -16.28
C ALA A 42 -2.47 1.79 -14.84
N VAL A 43 -3.61 2.04 -14.20
CA VAL A 43 -3.70 2.59 -12.83
C VAL A 43 -3.68 1.49 -11.78
N VAL A 44 -4.18 0.29 -12.15
CA VAL A 44 -4.27 -0.85 -11.23
C VAL A 44 -2.90 -1.50 -11.05
N GLY A 45 -2.44 -1.54 -9.79
CA GLY A 45 -1.23 -2.23 -9.33
C GLY A 45 -1.44 -3.74 -9.17
N PRO A 46 -0.62 -4.42 -8.35
CA PRO A 46 -0.76 -5.84 -8.08
C PRO A 46 -2.04 -6.18 -7.29
N LEU A 47 -2.47 -7.44 -7.39
CA LEU A 47 -3.45 -8.01 -6.48
C LEU A 47 -2.77 -8.28 -5.13
N LEU A 48 -3.30 -7.69 -4.06
CA LEU A 48 -2.81 -7.92 -2.71
C LEU A 48 -3.48 -9.16 -2.09
N VAL A 49 -2.68 -10.06 -1.54
CA VAL A 49 -3.15 -11.31 -0.96
C VAL A 49 -2.54 -11.53 0.42
N PRO A 50 -3.31 -11.94 1.44
CA PRO A 50 -2.74 -12.33 2.72
C PRO A 50 -1.75 -13.50 2.55
N ALA A 51 -0.55 -13.40 3.11
CA ALA A 51 0.44 -14.47 3.03
C ALA A 51 -0.10 -15.81 3.57
N GLY A 52 -0.92 -15.77 4.63
CA GLY A 52 -1.56 -16.97 5.20
C GLY A 52 -2.58 -17.65 4.27
N ALA A 53 -3.03 -16.99 3.21
CA ALA A 53 -3.96 -17.56 2.22
C ALA A 53 -3.26 -18.17 1.00
N HIS A 54 -1.94 -18.35 1.04
CA HIS A 54 -1.15 -18.81 -0.11
C HIS A 54 -1.62 -20.17 -0.68
N ARG A 55 -2.05 -21.11 0.17
CA ARG A 55 -2.55 -22.42 -0.29
C ARG A 55 -3.86 -22.31 -1.06
N GLU A 56 -4.78 -21.49 -0.58
CA GLU A 56 -6.03 -21.19 -1.27
C GLU A 56 -5.77 -20.48 -2.59
N LEU A 57 -4.80 -19.55 -2.61
CA LEU A 57 -4.40 -18.86 -3.83
C LEU A 57 -3.83 -19.84 -4.87
N VAL A 58 -2.93 -20.76 -4.49
CA VAL A 58 -2.39 -21.78 -5.39
C VAL A 58 -3.53 -22.58 -6.02
N THR A 59 -4.45 -23.12 -5.19
CA THR A 59 -5.62 -23.86 -5.68
C THR A 59 -6.48 -23.03 -6.63
N THR A 60 -6.72 -21.76 -6.29
CA THR A 60 -7.49 -20.85 -7.14
C THR A 60 -6.82 -20.64 -8.50
N LEU A 61 -5.51 -20.41 -8.53
CA LEU A 61 -4.76 -20.18 -9.76
C LEU A 61 -4.71 -21.40 -10.67
N GLU A 62 -4.64 -22.61 -10.11
CA GLU A 62 -4.75 -23.88 -10.85
C GLU A 62 -6.13 -24.03 -11.50
N GLN A 63 -7.20 -23.67 -10.79
CA GLN A 63 -8.57 -23.77 -11.28
C GLN A 63 -8.91 -22.72 -12.35
N GLU A 64 -8.44 -21.48 -12.16
CA GLU A 64 -8.76 -20.35 -13.03
C GLU A 64 -7.94 -20.31 -14.34
N GLN A 65 -7.01 -21.26 -14.54
CA GLN A 65 -6.16 -21.37 -15.74
C GLN A 65 -5.57 -20.01 -16.13
N VAL A 66 -4.72 -19.46 -15.29
CA VAL A 66 -4.16 -18.12 -15.47
C VAL A 66 -3.32 -18.06 -16.76
N GLY A 67 -3.91 -17.54 -17.83
CA GLY A 67 -3.25 -17.40 -19.15
C GLY A 67 -2.45 -16.12 -19.31
N GLU A 68 -2.61 -15.15 -18.38
CA GLU A 68 -1.91 -13.87 -18.37
C GLU A 68 -1.07 -13.73 -17.12
N THR A 69 -0.03 -12.86 -17.20
CA THR A 69 0.83 -12.56 -16.06
C THR A 69 0.05 -11.89 -14.93
N LEU A 70 -0.03 -12.55 -13.77
CA LEU A 70 -0.62 -12.04 -12.55
C LEU A 70 0.47 -11.52 -11.62
N LYS A 71 0.40 -10.23 -11.28
CA LYS A 71 1.29 -9.61 -10.28
C LYS A 71 0.63 -9.65 -8.91
N ILE A 72 1.33 -10.16 -7.92
CA ILE A 72 0.83 -10.35 -6.55
C ILE A 72 1.72 -9.60 -5.56
N GLY A 73 1.10 -8.89 -4.62
CA GLY A 73 1.72 -8.39 -3.40
C GLY A 73 1.30 -9.25 -2.21
N LEU A 74 2.25 -9.78 -1.46
CA LEU A 74 1.96 -10.60 -0.27
C LEU A 74 1.89 -9.74 0.99
N ILE A 75 0.84 -9.90 1.77
CA ILE A 75 0.63 -9.14 3.00
C ILE A 75 0.78 -10.06 4.22
N ALA A 76 1.83 -9.84 5.01
CA ALA A 76 1.96 -10.37 6.36
C ALA A 76 1.68 -9.24 7.36
N ARG A 77 0.50 -9.28 8.00
CA ARG A 77 0.13 -8.25 8.98
C ARG A 77 1.09 -8.24 10.17
N PRO A 78 1.24 -7.10 10.90
CA PRO A 78 1.99 -7.07 12.13
C PRO A 78 1.57 -8.22 13.07
N GLY A 79 2.57 -8.93 13.61
CA GLY A 79 2.34 -10.10 14.46
C GLY A 79 2.13 -11.43 13.69
N THR A 80 2.16 -11.43 12.36
CA THR A 80 2.20 -12.67 11.58
C THR A 80 3.58 -13.32 11.73
N ASP A 81 3.62 -14.64 11.94
CA ASP A 81 4.86 -15.39 11.98
C ASP A 81 5.62 -15.26 10.64
N ALA A 82 6.90 -14.99 10.72
CA ALA A 82 7.78 -14.82 9.56
C ALA A 82 7.79 -16.03 8.61
N THR A 83 7.63 -17.24 9.14
CA THR A 83 7.57 -18.47 8.36
C THR A 83 6.39 -18.49 7.39
N VAL A 84 5.28 -17.86 7.73
CA VAL A 84 4.09 -17.77 6.86
C VAL A 84 4.40 -17.04 5.57
N LEU A 85 5.20 -15.97 5.61
CA LEU A 85 5.58 -15.24 4.41
C LEU A 85 6.59 -16.03 3.58
N ALA A 86 7.56 -16.69 4.22
CA ALA A 86 8.53 -17.55 3.55
C ALA A 86 7.82 -18.72 2.84
N ASP A 87 6.89 -19.39 3.50
CA ASP A 87 6.08 -20.47 2.93
C ASP A 87 5.26 -19.97 1.73
N ALA A 88 4.67 -18.77 1.83
CA ALA A 88 3.91 -18.16 0.74
C ALA A 88 4.81 -17.87 -0.48
N LEU A 89 5.98 -17.30 -0.27
CA LEU A 89 6.96 -17.03 -1.33
C LEU A 89 7.39 -18.34 -2.00
N GLN A 90 7.72 -19.36 -1.21
CA GLN A 90 8.13 -20.67 -1.73
C GLN A 90 7.03 -21.35 -2.55
N ALA A 91 5.77 -21.22 -2.11
CA ALA A 91 4.64 -21.85 -2.79
C ALA A 91 4.23 -21.13 -4.08
N ILE A 92 4.35 -19.80 -4.13
CA ILE A 92 3.81 -18.99 -5.24
C ILE A 92 4.86 -18.70 -6.31
N SER A 93 6.14 -18.47 -5.94
CA SER A 93 7.18 -18.09 -6.90
C SER A 93 7.39 -19.06 -8.06
N PRO A 94 7.24 -20.39 -7.90
CA PRO A 94 7.39 -21.33 -9.01
C PRO A 94 6.18 -21.41 -9.94
N LEU A 95 5.06 -20.73 -9.64
CA LEU A 95 3.85 -20.83 -10.46
C LEU A 95 4.03 -20.06 -11.78
N ALA A 96 3.80 -20.75 -12.89
CA ALA A 96 3.90 -20.14 -14.21
C ALA A 96 2.88 -19.00 -14.39
N GLY A 97 3.33 -17.86 -14.89
CA GLY A 97 2.49 -16.69 -15.10
C GLY A 97 2.15 -15.88 -13.83
N VAL A 98 2.72 -16.24 -12.68
CA VAL A 98 2.54 -15.50 -11.41
C VAL A 98 3.85 -14.86 -11.00
N HIS A 99 3.80 -13.58 -10.63
CA HIS A 99 4.96 -12.83 -10.17
C HIS A 99 4.66 -12.17 -8.82
N VAL A 100 5.39 -12.55 -7.79
CA VAL A 100 5.41 -11.81 -6.53
C VAL A 100 6.24 -10.56 -6.74
N VAL A 101 5.59 -9.40 -6.74
CA VAL A 101 6.23 -8.09 -7.01
C VAL A 101 6.54 -7.32 -5.74
N GLY A 102 6.16 -7.82 -4.58
CA GLY A 102 6.47 -7.21 -3.30
C GLY A 102 5.84 -7.94 -2.13
N ALA A 103 6.35 -7.66 -0.95
CA ALA A 103 5.79 -8.08 0.32
C ALA A 103 5.52 -6.87 1.22
N GLU A 104 4.52 -6.96 2.08
CA GLU A 104 4.24 -5.96 3.09
C GLU A 104 4.25 -6.64 4.47
N ILE A 105 5.05 -6.11 5.37
CA ILE A 105 5.21 -6.63 6.73
C ILE A 105 5.18 -5.49 7.75
N GLY A 106 4.85 -5.78 9.00
CA GLY A 106 5.09 -4.85 10.09
C GLY A 106 6.59 -4.68 10.30
N TRP A 107 7.03 -3.43 10.55
CA TRP A 107 8.40 -3.23 10.95
C TRP A 107 8.66 -3.86 12.33
N GLN A 108 9.80 -4.53 12.45
CA GLN A 108 10.33 -5.11 13.69
C GLN A 108 11.85 -5.16 13.59
N TRP A 109 12.56 -5.15 14.71
CA TRP A 109 14.02 -5.02 14.73
C TRP A 109 14.79 -6.09 13.96
N ASP A 110 14.23 -7.29 13.82
CA ASP A 110 14.83 -8.45 13.17
C ASP A 110 14.30 -8.75 11.76
N TRP A 111 13.55 -7.82 11.16
CA TRP A 111 12.94 -8.02 9.82
C TRP A 111 13.97 -8.40 8.73
N ARG A 112 15.23 -7.94 8.85
CA ARG A 112 16.30 -8.32 7.92
C ARG A 112 16.61 -9.81 7.92
N GLY A 113 16.39 -10.49 9.04
CA GLY A 113 16.55 -11.93 9.18
C GLY A 113 15.52 -12.78 8.44
N LEU A 114 14.51 -12.15 7.82
CA LEU A 114 13.44 -12.86 7.10
C LEU A 114 13.82 -13.35 5.69
N GLY A 115 15.02 -13.03 5.21
CA GLY A 115 15.49 -13.48 3.88
C GLY A 115 14.71 -12.89 2.71
N LEU A 116 14.31 -11.62 2.81
CA LEU A 116 13.50 -10.92 1.80
C LEU A 116 14.34 -10.02 0.87
N ASP A 117 15.62 -10.27 0.76
CA ASP A 117 16.59 -9.38 0.07
C ASP A 117 16.30 -9.20 -1.43
N GLU A 118 15.64 -10.19 -2.06
CA GLU A 118 15.31 -10.18 -3.48
C GLU A 118 13.89 -9.67 -3.79
N VAL A 119 13.07 -9.47 -2.76
CA VAL A 119 11.68 -9.05 -2.92
C VAL A 119 11.50 -7.63 -2.40
N PRO A 120 10.94 -6.68 -3.16
CA PRO A 120 10.60 -5.36 -2.64
C PRO A 120 9.73 -5.46 -1.39
N VAL A 121 10.14 -4.82 -0.29
CA VAL A 121 9.44 -4.92 1.01
C VAL A 121 8.92 -3.56 1.46
N ALA A 122 7.61 -3.47 1.68
CA ALA A 122 6.99 -2.35 2.35
C ALA A 122 6.91 -2.62 3.86
N LEU A 123 7.70 -1.86 4.63
CA LEU A 123 7.79 -1.97 6.08
C LEU A 123 6.78 -1.02 6.72
N GLU A 124 5.72 -1.56 7.34
CA GLU A 124 4.70 -0.77 8.04
C GLU A 124 5.29 -0.14 9.29
N ILE A 125 5.46 1.17 9.23
CA ILE A 125 6.02 1.99 10.30
C ILE A 125 5.04 1.99 11.48
N PRO A 126 5.47 1.59 12.68
CA PRO A 126 4.63 1.63 13.86
C PRO A 126 4.30 3.07 14.23
N ARG A 127 3.14 3.28 14.84
CA ARG A 127 2.79 4.56 15.47
C ARG A 127 3.23 4.53 16.93
N GLY A 128 3.67 5.66 17.46
CA GLY A 128 4.14 5.79 18.85
C GLY A 128 5.66 5.76 19.00
N ALA A 129 6.17 5.21 20.08
CA ALA A 129 7.56 5.37 20.51
C ALA A 129 8.63 4.85 19.53
N GLU A 130 8.29 3.87 18.71
CA GLU A 130 9.22 3.25 17.77
C GLU A 130 9.19 3.89 16.35
N HIS A 131 8.32 4.87 16.13
CA HIS A 131 8.10 5.49 14.82
C HIS A 131 9.40 6.01 14.18
N ASP A 132 10.12 6.86 14.90
CA ASP A 132 11.33 7.49 14.39
C ASP A 132 12.45 6.48 14.18
N ALA A 133 12.59 5.51 15.09
CA ALA A 133 13.57 4.44 14.97
C ALA A 133 13.30 3.56 13.72
N ALA A 134 12.05 3.24 13.47
CA ALA A 134 11.64 2.48 12.28
C ALA A 134 11.94 3.24 10.98
N LEU A 135 11.63 4.54 10.91
CA LEU A 135 11.95 5.37 9.74
C LEU A 135 13.47 5.47 9.50
N VAL A 136 14.26 5.63 10.56
CA VAL A 136 15.73 5.66 10.47
C VAL A 136 16.25 4.32 9.94
N ASP A 137 15.73 3.21 10.44
CA ASP A 137 16.13 1.86 10.03
C ASP A 137 15.79 1.58 8.56
N VAL A 138 14.57 1.91 8.10
CA VAL A 138 14.16 1.75 6.69
C VAL A 138 15.02 2.61 5.76
N ARG A 139 15.33 3.85 6.15
CA ARG A 139 16.22 4.73 5.40
C ARG A 139 17.64 4.14 5.30
N THR A 140 18.16 3.60 6.40
CA THR A 140 19.48 2.96 6.44
C THR A 140 19.52 1.74 5.53
N ALA A 141 18.53 0.86 5.62
CA ALA A 141 18.42 -0.31 4.76
C ALA A 141 18.35 0.06 3.26
N ARG A 142 17.62 1.14 2.95
CA ARG A 142 17.56 1.67 1.57
C ARG A 142 18.93 2.16 1.08
N ALA A 143 19.67 2.86 1.95
CA ALA A 143 21.04 3.31 1.63
C ALA A 143 22.02 2.15 1.46
N GLU A 144 21.80 1.03 2.13
CA GLU A 144 22.53 -0.23 1.97
C GLU A 144 22.18 -0.99 0.67
N GLY A 145 21.17 -0.49 -0.09
CA GLY A 145 20.76 -1.06 -1.37
C GLY A 145 19.63 -2.07 -1.28
N LEU A 146 19.03 -2.28 -0.11
CA LEU A 146 17.88 -3.18 0.03
C LEU A 146 16.64 -2.58 -0.65
N PRO A 147 15.79 -3.39 -1.32
CA PRO A 147 14.61 -2.93 -2.03
C PRO A 147 13.44 -2.66 -1.07
N VAL A 148 13.62 -1.72 -0.14
CA VAL A 148 12.65 -1.41 0.91
C VAL A 148 11.99 -0.06 0.70
N LEU A 149 10.78 0.10 1.23
CA LEU A 149 10.03 1.35 1.29
C LEU A 149 9.28 1.46 2.63
N ALA A 150 9.02 2.69 3.06
CA ALA A 150 8.22 2.93 4.25
C ALA A 150 6.73 2.76 3.92
N LYS A 151 5.98 2.10 4.80
CA LYS A 151 4.53 1.97 4.66
C LYS A 151 3.85 2.64 5.86
N LEU A 152 2.89 3.52 5.59
CA LEU A 152 2.05 4.10 6.64
C LEU A 152 0.60 3.65 6.45
N ARG A 153 -0.02 3.23 7.55
CA ARG A 153 -1.44 2.91 7.57
C ARG A 153 -2.26 4.19 7.74
N THR A 154 -3.10 4.51 6.77
CA THR A 154 -3.98 5.68 6.77
C THR A 154 -5.40 5.37 7.26
N GLY A 155 -5.70 4.10 7.55
CA GLY A 155 -6.95 3.65 8.16
C GLY A 155 -6.79 3.36 9.65
N PRO A 156 -7.90 3.18 10.39
CA PRO A 156 -7.86 2.91 11.81
C PRO A 156 -7.35 1.49 12.10
N THR A 157 -6.87 1.31 13.33
CA THR A 157 -6.56 0.00 13.92
C THR A 157 -7.33 -0.15 15.23
N PRO A 158 -7.35 -1.32 15.88
CA PRO A 158 -7.97 -1.45 17.19
C PRO A 158 -7.38 -0.52 18.26
N THR A 159 -6.12 -0.10 18.10
CA THR A 159 -5.39 0.73 19.07
C THR A 159 -5.25 2.19 18.66
N TRP A 160 -5.39 2.50 17.36
CA TRP A 160 -5.14 3.83 16.83
C TRP A 160 -6.30 4.29 15.95
N PRO A 161 -6.79 5.53 16.12
CA PRO A 161 -7.73 6.14 15.18
C PRO A 161 -7.07 6.37 13.82
N TRP A 162 -7.81 6.91 12.87
CA TRP A 162 -7.25 7.47 11.64
C TRP A 162 -6.14 8.46 11.95
N PRO A 163 -5.00 8.45 11.25
CA PRO A 163 -4.03 9.52 11.38
C PRO A 163 -4.69 10.84 10.96
N ASP A 164 -4.44 11.90 11.71
CA ASP A 164 -4.87 13.24 11.30
C ASP A 164 -3.94 13.79 10.20
N GLU A 165 -4.28 15.00 9.71
CA GLU A 165 -3.55 15.65 8.64
C GLU A 165 -2.11 15.97 9.03
N ASP A 166 -1.89 16.30 10.30
CA ASP A 166 -0.60 16.68 10.82
C ASP A 166 0.34 15.48 10.95
N GLU A 167 -0.19 14.33 11.41
CA GLU A 167 0.55 13.07 11.47
C GLU A 167 0.92 12.57 10.07
N LEU A 168 -0.03 12.63 9.12
CA LEU A 168 0.24 12.24 7.73
C LEU A 168 1.23 13.21 7.05
N ALA A 169 1.11 14.51 7.28
CA ALA A 169 2.04 15.53 6.77
C ALA A 169 3.46 15.30 7.30
N ALA A 170 3.59 14.98 8.59
CA ALA A 170 4.90 14.67 9.18
C ALA A 170 5.57 13.49 8.46
N PHE A 171 4.83 12.41 8.21
CA PHE A 171 5.33 11.25 7.47
C PHE A 171 5.74 11.62 6.03
N LEU A 172 4.90 12.37 5.29
CA LEU A 172 5.20 12.80 3.93
C LEU A 172 6.46 13.70 3.87
N CYS A 173 6.58 14.68 4.77
CA CYS A 173 7.74 15.55 4.83
C CYS A 173 9.04 14.79 5.13
N VAL A 174 9.02 13.86 6.10
CA VAL A 174 10.21 13.07 6.46
C VAL A 174 10.62 12.15 5.32
N THR A 175 9.66 11.47 4.68
CA THR A 175 9.97 10.57 3.56
C THR A 175 10.44 11.34 2.33
N ALA A 176 9.83 12.48 2.01
CA ALA A 176 10.26 13.36 0.91
C ALA A 176 11.67 13.89 1.12
N ALA A 177 11.97 14.44 2.30
CA ALA A 177 13.30 14.97 2.64
C ALA A 177 14.40 13.90 2.60
N ALA A 178 14.04 12.64 2.91
CA ALA A 178 14.96 11.51 2.86
C ALA A 178 15.07 10.85 1.48
N GLY A 179 14.28 11.26 0.48
CA GLY A 179 14.15 10.56 -0.80
C GLY A 179 13.69 9.10 -0.62
N LEU A 180 12.97 8.82 0.45
CA LEU A 180 12.51 7.48 0.80
C LEU A 180 11.18 7.18 0.12
N PRO A 181 11.09 6.18 -0.78
CA PRO A 181 9.82 5.79 -1.34
C PRO A 181 8.89 5.27 -0.26
N PHE A 182 7.60 5.50 -0.42
CA PHE A 182 6.62 5.08 0.56
C PHE A 182 5.35 4.51 -0.09
N LYS A 183 4.57 3.84 0.73
CA LYS A 183 3.24 3.32 0.42
C LYS A 183 2.26 3.73 1.52
N LEU A 184 1.05 4.11 1.11
CA LEU A 184 -0.06 4.34 2.03
C LEU A 184 -1.08 3.19 1.90
N THR A 185 -1.69 2.78 3.01
CA THR A 185 -2.60 1.64 3.02
C THR A 185 -3.75 1.81 4.00
N GLY A 186 -4.88 1.16 3.68
CA GLY A 186 -5.98 0.99 4.61
C GLY A 186 -6.81 2.24 4.86
N GLY A 187 -7.19 3.00 3.80
CA GLY A 187 -8.08 4.13 4.04
C GLY A 187 -8.21 5.16 2.93
N LEU A 188 -7.50 5.00 1.83
CA LEU A 188 -7.58 5.91 0.68
C LEU A 188 -8.62 5.41 -0.33
N HIS A 189 -9.90 5.41 0.06
CA HIS A 189 -11.00 4.90 -0.78
C HIS A 189 -11.69 5.99 -1.60
N HIS A 190 -11.34 7.26 -1.41
CA HIS A 190 -11.97 8.41 -2.04
C HIS A 190 -10.95 9.34 -2.69
N ALA A 191 -11.38 10.05 -3.73
CA ALA A 191 -10.52 10.99 -4.43
C ALA A 191 -10.17 12.22 -3.55
N VAL A 192 -11.14 12.75 -2.83
CA VAL A 192 -11.00 13.95 -2.01
C VAL A 192 -11.27 13.61 -0.54
N ARG A 193 -10.59 14.30 0.37
CA ARG A 193 -10.86 14.19 1.80
C ARG A 193 -12.30 14.51 2.13
N GLY A 194 -12.90 13.69 2.96
CA GLY A 194 -14.29 13.91 3.34
C GLY A 194 -14.78 12.97 4.43
N ARG A 195 -16.04 13.19 4.80
CA ARG A 195 -16.78 12.31 5.68
C ARG A 195 -17.72 11.47 4.84
N TYR A 196 -17.48 10.18 4.82
CA TYR A 196 -18.22 9.21 4.02
C TYR A 196 -18.96 8.23 4.91
N VAL A 197 -20.04 7.64 4.41
CA VAL A 197 -20.77 6.60 5.14
C VAL A 197 -20.24 5.25 4.69
N VAL A 198 -19.64 4.50 5.63
CA VAL A 198 -19.14 3.15 5.41
C VAL A 198 -19.87 2.22 6.40
N ASP A 199 -20.54 1.19 5.90
CA ASP A 199 -21.33 0.25 6.70
C ASP A 199 -22.34 0.92 7.64
N GLY A 200 -22.94 2.05 7.18
CA GLY A 200 -23.92 2.82 7.93
C GLY A 200 -23.34 3.78 8.99
N ALA A 201 -22.04 3.82 9.17
CA ALA A 201 -21.35 4.74 10.07
C ALA A 201 -20.55 5.80 9.31
N PRO A 202 -20.49 7.06 9.82
CA PRO A 202 -19.66 8.09 9.20
C PRO A 202 -18.18 7.87 9.53
N GLU A 203 -17.35 7.86 8.49
CA GLU A 203 -15.89 7.79 8.59
C GLU A 203 -15.24 9.02 7.96
N GLU A 204 -14.18 9.53 8.61
CA GLU A 204 -13.30 10.54 8.03
C GLU A 204 -12.22 9.84 7.20
N ASN A 205 -12.14 10.14 5.90
CA ASN A 205 -11.18 9.52 5.01
C ASN A 205 -10.27 10.57 4.38
N HIS A 206 -8.97 10.29 4.31
CA HIS A 206 -8.05 11.05 3.47
C HIS A 206 -8.37 10.82 1.99
N GLY A 207 -8.11 11.84 1.16
CA GLY A 207 -8.31 11.75 -0.29
C GLY A 207 -7.02 11.42 -1.03
N VAL A 208 -7.11 10.63 -2.08
CA VAL A 208 -5.95 10.29 -2.94
C VAL A 208 -5.37 11.55 -3.59
N LEU A 209 -6.20 12.47 -4.08
CA LEU A 209 -5.74 13.73 -4.69
C LEU A 209 -5.08 14.65 -3.65
N ASN A 210 -5.62 14.72 -2.44
CA ASN A 210 -4.99 15.46 -1.34
C ASN A 210 -3.57 14.93 -1.08
N VAL A 211 -3.41 13.61 -1.00
CA VAL A 211 -2.11 12.97 -0.77
C VAL A 211 -1.14 13.25 -1.90
N LEU A 212 -1.58 13.17 -3.16
CA LEU A 212 -0.72 13.44 -4.31
C LEU A 212 -0.20 14.88 -4.30
N LEU A 213 -1.07 15.86 -4.06
CA LEU A 213 -0.69 17.28 -3.97
C LEU A 213 0.20 17.55 -2.76
N ALA A 214 -0.15 17.01 -1.59
CA ALA A 214 0.65 17.13 -0.37
C ALA A 214 2.05 16.51 -0.54
N THR A 215 2.15 15.37 -1.25
CA THR A 215 3.43 14.74 -1.59
C THR A 215 4.25 15.61 -2.53
N ALA A 216 3.65 16.16 -3.58
CA ALA A 216 4.32 17.07 -4.50
C ALA A 216 4.86 18.30 -3.75
N SER A 217 4.04 18.94 -2.93
CA SER A 217 4.44 20.08 -2.09
C SER A 217 5.58 19.73 -1.12
N SER A 218 5.54 18.54 -0.50
CA SER A 218 6.62 18.04 0.36
C SER A 218 7.94 17.86 -0.39
N LEU A 219 7.88 17.35 -1.64
CA LEU A 219 9.06 17.19 -2.51
C LEU A 219 9.67 18.52 -2.94
N GLU A 220 8.87 19.58 -3.01
CA GLU A 220 9.29 20.96 -3.26
C GLU A 220 9.83 21.66 -1.99
N GLY A 221 9.77 21.00 -0.83
CA GLY A 221 10.29 21.49 0.43
C GLY A 221 9.33 22.40 1.21
N ALA A 222 8.04 22.31 0.93
CA ALA A 222 7.03 23.04 1.68
C ALA A 222 7.05 22.68 3.19
N PRO A 223 6.76 23.63 4.09
CA PRO A 223 6.67 23.35 5.51
C PRO A 223 5.49 22.44 5.83
N ARG A 224 5.60 21.69 6.93
CA ARG A 224 4.62 20.69 7.36
C ARG A 224 3.19 21.24 7.45
N GLU A 225 3.05 22.49 7.90
CA GLU A 225 1.76 23.15 8.05
C GLU A 225 1.05 23.34 6.69
N GLU A 226 1.78 23.65 5.64
CA GLU A 226 1.22 23.77 4.28
C GLU A 226 0.84 22.40 3.73
N VAL A 227 1.66 21.38 3.97
CA VAL A 227 1.36 19.99 3.59
C VAL A 227 0.11 19.50 4.31
N ALA A 228 -0.03 19.77 5.61
CA ALA A 228 -1.23 19.43 6.38
C ALA A 228 -2.47 20.17 5.88
N ALA A 229 -2.32 21.45 5.49
CA ALA A 229 -3.42 22.24 4.93
C ALA A 229 -3.95 21.63 3.61
N LEU A 230 -3.07 21.13 2.72
CA LEU A 230 -3.47 20.41 1.50
C LEU A 230 -4.21 19.12 1.82
N LEU A 231 -3.76 18.36 2.82
CA LEU A 231 -4.42 17.16 3.29
C LEU A 231 -5.81 17.43 3.86
N ALA A 232 -6.04 18.64 4.41
CA ALA A 232 -7.32 19.05 5.02
C ALA A 232 -8.37 19.54 4.02
N VAL A 233 -8.00 19.86 2.79
CA VAL A 233 -8.93 20.38 1.77
C VAL A 233 -10.03 19.37 1.48
N ARG A 234 -11.30 19.82 1.53
CA ARG A 234 -12.49 18.98 1.30
C ARG A 234 -13.24 19.35 0.02
N ASP A 235 -12.77 20.34 -0.70
CA ASP A 235 -13.32 20.82 -1.96
C ASP A 235 -12.43 20.38 -3.12
N GLY A 236 -12.98 19.57 -4.02
CA GLY A 236 -12.27 19.07 -5.19
C GLY A 236 -11.86 20.17 -6.17
N ASP A 237 -12.67 21.24 -6.29
CA ASP A 237 -12.36 22.37 -7.16
C ASP A 237 -11.20 23.19 -6.59
N ALA A 238 -11.13 23.33 -5.26
CA ALA A 238 -10.01 23.96 -4.58
C ALA A 238 -8.68 23.17 -4.71
N LEU A 239 -8.76 21.85 -4.87
CA LEU A 239 -7.58 21.01 -5.14
C LEU A 239 -7.10 21.12 -6.60
N ALA A 240 -7.97 21.55 -7.51
CA ALA A 240 -7.67 21.66 -8.95
C ALA A 240 -7.15 23.05 -9.34
N ALA A 241 -7.24 24.04 -8.44
CA ALA A 241 -6.83 25.43 -8.65
C ALA A 241 -5.35 25.66 -8.41
#